data_28553cdec20ad0f20245ef0cd8d9894b
#
_entry.id   28553cdec20ad0f20245ef0cd8d9894b
#
_cell.length_a   1.000
_cell.length_b   1.000
_cell.length_c   1.000
_cell.angle_alpha   90.00
_cell.angle_beta   90.00
_cell.angle_gamma   90.00
#
_symmetry.space_group_name_H-M   'P 1'
#
loop_
_entity.id
_entity.type
_entity.pdbx_description
1 polymer ?
#
loop_
_entity_poly.entity_id
_entity_poly.type
_entity_poly.pdbx_seq_one_letter_code
_entity_poly.pdbx_strand_id
1 'polypeptide(L)'
;MFDKLEDLLIRFEELMSELSEPDVANDPVRFRKLMKEQSDLTPIVNAYKEYKQCKQNIEDSLALLEEESDEEMRELAKEELNDSKARVEELEKELKILLLPKDPNDDKNVIVEIRAGAGGDEAALFAAEIYRMYLHYAESRNWKTEIMEADETGIGGMKSVTFMLSGQGAYSVMKYESGVHRLQRVPETESGGRIHTSTITVAVMPEAEEVDVQIDDKDIRIDVCRASGAGGQCVNTTDSAVRLTHIPTGIVIYSQTEKSQIQNKAKAFALLRTKLYDLEQQKAHDAEAELRKSQVGTGDRSEKIRTYNFPQGRVTDHRINLTLYKLDKIMNGDIQEIIDACIAADQAAKLAKMNEN
;
A
#
# COMPACT_ATOMS: atom_id res chain seq x y z
N MET A 1 -23.60 -5.19 10.45
CA MET A 1 -22.31 -5.91 10.49
C MET A 1 -22.50 -7.37 10.11
N PHE A 2 -23.34 -8.12 10.82
CA PHE A 2 -23.52 -9.57 10.57
C PHE A 2 -24.09 -9.91 9.20
N ASP A 3 -25.01 -9.13 8.65
CA ASP A 3 -25.53 -9.32 7.28
C ASP A 3 -24.40 -9.26 6.24
N LYS A 4 -23.47 -8.31 6.38
CA LYS A 4 -22.29 -8.22 5.51
C LYS A 4 -21.35 -9.42 5.64
N LEU A 5 -21.23 -10.01 6.85
CA LEU A 5 -20.40 -11.21 7.06
C LEU A 5 -21.03 -12.45 6.41
N GLU A 6 -22.35 -12.52 6.39
CA GLU A 6 -23.06 -13.60 5.70
C GLU A 6 -22.88 -13.48 4.17
N ASP A 7 -23.01 -12.27 3.63
CA ASP A 7 -22.74 -12.01 2.21
C ASP A 7 -21.30 -12.38 1.81
N LEU A 8 -20.32 -12.09 2.69
CA LEU A 8 -18.90 -12.45 2.46
C LEU A 8 -18.69 -13.97 2.52
N LEU A 9 -19.41 -14.69 3.39
CA LEU A 9 -19.35 -16.14 3.45
C LEU A 9 -19.90 -16.77 2.15
N ILE A 10 -21.05 -16.28 1.66
CA ILE A 10 -21.64 -16.73 0.39
C ILE A 10 -20.65 -16.44 -0.75
N ARG A 11 -20.09 -15.24 -0.81
CA ARG A 11 -19.11 -14.89 -1.83
C ARG A 11 -17.87 -15.77 -1.80
N PHE A 12 -17.40 -16.13 -0.61
CA PHE A 12 -16.26 -17.05 -0.46
C PHE A 12 -16.57 -18.46 -0.99
N GLU A 13 -17.78 -18.96 -0.78
CA GLU A 13 -18.23 -20.26 -1.30
C GLU A 13 -18.34 -20.22 -2.85
N GLU A 14 -18.87 -19.13 -3.41
CA GLU A 14 -18.87 -18.90 -4.86
C GLU A 14 -17.46 -18.89 -5.44
N LEU A 15 -16.52 -18.17 -4.80
CA LEU A 15 -15.11 -18.12 -5.21
C LEU A 15 -14.45 -19.50 -5.21
N MET A 16 -14.74 -20.32 -4.20
CA MET A 16 -14.23 -21.70 -4.14
C MET A 16 -14.77 -22.56 -5.29
N SER A 17 -16.04 -22.35 -5.66
CA SER A 17 -16.65 -23.00 -6.82
C SER A 17 -16.03 -22.51 -8.13
N GLU A 18 -15.91 -21.18 -8.33
CA GLU A 18 -15.28 -20.59 -9.51
C GLU A 18 -13.83 -21.05 -9.70
N LEU A 19 -13.04 -21.11 -8.63
CA LEU A 19 -11.65 -21.58 -8.67
C LEU A 19 -11.51 -23.05 -9.06
N SER A 20 -12.58 -23.83 -8.86
CA SER A 20 -12.62 -25.25 -9.24
C SER A 20 -12.99 -25.47 -10.71
N GLU A 21 -13.38 -24.41 -11.43
CA GLU A 21 -13.73 -24.49 -12.86
C GLU A 21 -12.49 -24.64 -13.74
N PRO A 22 -12.46 -25.59 -14.70
CA PRO A 22 -11.32 -25.79 -15.61
C PRO A 22 -10.96 -24.57 -16.44
N ASP A 23 -11.95 -23.74 -16.77
CA ASP A 23 -11.76 -22.54 -17.60
C ASP A 23 -10.95 -21.44 -16.87
N VAL A 24 -11.10 -21.36 -15.55
CA VAL A 24 -10.35 -20.40 -14.72
C VAL A 24 -8.87 -20.78 -14.64
N ALA A 25 -8.56 -22.07 -14.62
CA ALA A 25 -7.18 -22.57 -14.61
C ALA A 25 -6.41 -22.20 -15.91
N ASN A 26 -7.12 -22.00 -17.02
CA ASN A 26 -6.55 -21.62 -18.32
C ASN A 26 -6.35 -20.10 -18.48
N ASP A 27 -6.89 -19.29 -17.59
CA ASP A 27 -6.72 -17.82 -17.57
C ASP A 27 -5.89 -17.38 -16.35
N PRO A 28 -4.57 -17.17 -16.50
CA PRO A 28 -3.69 -16.82 -15.37
C PRO A 28 -4.04 -15.48 -14.71
N VAL A 29 -4.63 -14.54 -15.44
CA VAL A 29 -5.02 -13.22 -14.92
C VAL A 29 -6.25 -13.35 -14.03
N ARG A 30 -7.28 -14.02 -14.53
CA ARG A 30 -8.52 -14.30 -13.79
C ARG A 30 -8.22 -15.17 -12.55
N PHE A 31 -7.42 -16.22 -12.72
CA PHE A 31 -7.02 -17.10 -11.61
C PHE A 31 -6.33 -16.33 -10.49
N ARG A 32 -5.34 -15.47 -10.83
CA ARG A 32 -4.60 -14.67 -9.83
C ARG A 32 -5.54 -13.70 -9.09
N LYS A 33 -6.48 -13.09 -9.79
CA LYS A 33 -7.47 -12.18 -9.18
C LYS A 33 -8.38 -12.91 -8.19
N LEU A 34 -8.91 -14.06 -8.57
CA LEU A 34 -9.77 -14.88 -7.69
C LEU A 34 -9.01 -15.43 -6.50
N MET A 35 -7.77 -15.89 -6.68
CA MET A 35 -6.91 -16.34 -5.60
C MET A 35 -6.60 -15.23 -4.60
N LYS A 36 -6.37 -14.00 -5.08
CA LYS A 36 -6.17 -12.85 -4.20
C LYS A 36 -7.43 -12.55 -3.38
N GLU A 37 -8.59 -12.50 -4.03
CA GLU A 37 -9.88 -12.29 -3.36
C GLU A 37 -10.15 -13.37 -2.30
N GLN A 38 -9.89 -14.64 -2.64
CA GLN A 38 -10.01 -15.76 -1.69
C GLN A 38 -9.08 -15.61 -0.50
N SER A 39 -7.80 -15.26 -0.74
CA SER A 39 -6.82 -15.03 0.32
C SER A 39 -7.23 -13.90 1.26
N ASP A 40 -7.81 -12.82 0.72
CA ASP A 40 -8.29 -11.68 1.50
C ASP A 40 -9.51 -12.01 2.37
N LEU A 41 -10.42 -12.86 1.87
CA LEU A 41 -11.63 -13.25 2.58
C LEU A 41 -11.40 -14.39 3.59
N THR A 42 -10.38 -15.23 3.40
CA THR A 42 -10.11 -16.40 4.24
C THR A 42 -10.06 -16.06 5.74
N PRO A 43 -9.31 -15.06 6.23
CA PRO A 43 -9.25 -14.75 7.66
C PRO A 43 -10.61 -14.28 8.21
N ILE A 44 -11.37 -13.51 7.43
CA ILE A 44 -12.69 -13.01 7.82
C ILE A 44 -13.67 -14.18 7.96
N VAL A 45 -13.69 -15.07 6.97
CA VAL A 45 -14.59 -16.23 6.94
C VAL A 45 -14.26 -17.23 8.05
N ASN A 46 -12.98 -17.46 8.33
CA ASN A 46 -12.56 -18.34 9.42
C ASN A 46 -12.98 -17.79 10.79
N ALA A 47 -12.71 -16.52 11.06
CA ALA A 47 -13.13 -15.88 12.29
C ALA A 47 -14.67 -15.85 12.44
N TYR A 48 -15.40 -15.65 11.34
CA TYR A 48 -16.87 -15.68 11.37
C TYR A 48 -17.45 -17.07 11.57
N LYS A 49 -16.85 -18.11 10.98
CA LYS A 49 -17.24 -19.52 11.22
C LYS A 49 -17.01 -19.88 12.69
N GLU A 50 -15.86 -19.51 13.25
CA GLU A 50 -15.56 -19.73 14.66
C GLU A 50 -16.56 -18.97 15.57
N TYR A 51 -16.89 -17.73 15.23
CA TYR A 51 -17.91 -16.97 15.94
C TYR A 51 -19.27 -17.66 15.95
N LYS A 52 -19.74 -18.19 14.80
CA LYS A 52 -20.99 -18.95 14.70
C LYS A 52 -20.92 -20.22 15.57
N GLN A 53 -19.79 -20.93 15.55
CA GLN A 53 -19.60 -22.13 16.37
C GLN A 53 -19.65 -21.81 17.86
N CYS A 54 -18.96 -20.75 18.31
CA CYS A 54 -19.03 -20.33 19.72
C CYS A 54 -20.44 -19.90 20.13
N LYS A 55 -21.19 -19.25 19.25
CA LYS A 55 -22.61 -18.92 19.49
C LYS A 55 -23.46 -20.17 19.65
N GLN A 56 -23.28 -21.19 18.80
CA GLN A 56 -23.97 -22.44 18.89
C GLN A 56 -23.60 -23.17 20.20
N ASN A 57 -22.31 -23.21 20.56
CA ASN A 57 -21.86 -23.81 21.82
C ASN A 57 -22.50 -23.13 23.04
N ILE A 58 -22.69 -21.81 23.00
CA ILE A 58 -23.38 -21.05 24.06
C ILE A 58 -24.85 -21.53 24.18
N GLU A 59 -25.55 -21.67 23.05
CA GLU A 59 -26.96 -22.14 23.05
C GLU A 59 -27.06 -23.57 23.54
N ASP A 60 -26.18 -24.44 23.06
CA ASP A 60 -26.13 -25.85 23.46
C ASP A 60 -25.79 -26.03 24.95
N SER A 61 -24.82 -25.26 25.47
CA SER A 61 -24.44 -25.26 26.89
C SER A 61 -25.58 -24.75 27.79
N LEU A 62 -26.33 -23.73 27.34
CA LEU A 62 -27.49 -23.23 28.05
C LEU A 62 -28.62 -24.25 28.11
N ALA A 63 -28.93 -24.93 26.98
CA ALA A 63 -29.93 -25.97 26.91
C ALA A 63 -29.54 -27.16 27.83
N LEU A 64 -28.27 -27.55 27.82
CA LEU A 64 -27.74 -28.61 28.66
C LEU A 64 -27.84 -28.28 30.16
N LEU A 65 -27.62 -27.01 30.54
CA LEU A 65 -27.80 -26.55 31.92
C LEU A 65 -29.24 -26.54 32.40
N GLU A 66 -30.22 -26.48 31.49
CA GLU A 66 -31.65 -26.53 31.81
C GLU A 66 -32.14 -28.01 31.94
N GLU A 67 -31.62 -28.91 31.10
CA GLU A 67 -32.12 -30.31 31.00
C GLU A 67 -31.36 -31.27 31.89
N GLU A 68 -30.05 -31.05 32.14
CA GLU A 68 -29.17 -31.97 32.83
C GLU A 68 -29.23 -31.83 34.35
N SER A 69 -29.30 -32.96 35.07
CA SER A 69 -29.35 -33.06 36.52
C SER A 69 -28.00 -33.44 37.14
N ASP A 70 -27.07 -33.95 36.33
CA ASP A 70 -25.74 -34.36 36.80
C ASP A 70 -24.86 -33.14 37.06
N GLU A 71 -24.30 -33.06 38.26
CA GLU A 71 -23.56 -31.91 38.75
C GLU A 71 -22.21 -31.73 37.99
N GLU A 72 -21.53 -32.85 37.63
CA GLU A 72 -20.28 -32.81 36.85
C GLU A 72 -20.52 -32.31 35.43
N MET A 73 -21.58 -32.79 34.80
CA MET A 73 -21.97 -32.33 33.44
C MET A 73 -22.38 -30.86 33.45
N ARG A 74 -23.03 -30.40 34.48
CA ARG A 74 -23.41 -28.98 34.65
C ARG A 74 -22.19 -28.08 34.89
N GLU A 75 -21.17 -28.54 35.61
CA GLU A 75 -19.92 -27.79 35.78
C GLU A 75 -19.17 -27.67 34.45
N LEU A 76 -19.03 -28.75 33.69
CA LEU A 76 -18.42 -28.71 32.35
C LEU A 76 -19.17 -27.76 31.41
N ALA A 77 -20.50 -27.81 31.38
CA ALA A 77 -21.31 -26.91 30.56
C ALA A 77 -21.14 -25.42 30.98
N LYS A 78 -20.96 -25.14 32.26
CA LYS A 78 -20.67 -23.76 32.74
C LYS A 78 -19.29 -23.26 32.31
N GLU A 79 -18.30 -24.15 32.37
CA GLU A 79 -16.92 -23.82 31.92
C GLU A 79 -16.93 -23.55 30.42
N GLU A 80 -17.51 -24.41 29.60
CA GLU A 80 -17.64 -24.21 28.15
C GLU A 80 -18.44 -22.97 27.79
N LEU A 81 -19.51 -22.66 28.54
CA LEU A 81 -20.30 -21.44 28.38
C LEU A 81 -19.49 -20.18 28.63
N ASN A 82 -18.65 -20.18 29.67
CA ASN A 82 -17.81 -19.03 30.00
C ASN A 82 -16.70 -18.82 28.97
N ASP A 83 -16.05 -19.91 28.55
CA ASP A 83 -14.99 -19.86 27.53
C ASP A 83 -15.56 -19.40 26.18
N SER A 84 -16.70 -19.94 25.77
CA SER A 84 -17.36 -19.56 24.52
C SER A 84 -17.81 -18.09 24.55
N LYS A 85 -18.32 -17.58 25.69
CA LYS A 85 -18.67 -16.15 25.83
C LYS A 85 -17.45 -15.24 25.73
N ALA A 86 -16.34 -15.58 26.41
CA ALA A 86 -15.12 -14.81 26.33
C ALA A 86 -14.58 -14.78 24.88
N ARG A 87 -14.60 -15.96 24.21
CA ARG A 87 -14.13 -16.07 22.83
C ARG A 87 -15.01 -15.29 21.84
N VAL A 88 -16.32 -15.25 22.04
CA VAL A 88 -17.26 -14.43 21.24
C VAL A 88 -16.90 -12.94 21.34
N GLU A 89 -16.60 -12.43 22.53
CA GLU A 89 -16.21 -11.02 22.70
C GLU A 89 -14.88 -10.68 22.02
N GLU A 90 -13.92 -11.62 22.02
CA GLU A 90 -12.66 -11.47 21.29
C GLU A 90 -12.89 -11.46 19.79
N LEU A 91 -13.65 -12.45 19.28
CA LEU A 91 -13.96 -12.59 17.85
C LEU A 91 -14.77 -11.39 17.32
N GLU A 92 -15.66 -10.79 18.12
CA GLU A 92 -16.36 -9.57 17.71
C GLU A 92 -15.40 -8.37 17.51
N LYS A 93 -14.37 -8.26 18.34
CA LYS A 93 -13.30 -7.25 18.15
C LYS A 93 -12.45 -7.55 16.94
N GLU A 94 -12.03 -8.79 16.78
CA GLU A 94 -11.24 -9.27 15.65
C GLU A 94 -11.98 -9.06 14.32
N LEU A 95 -13.24 -9.45 14.23
CA LEU A 95 -14.09 -9.27 13.05
C LEU A 95 -14.26 -7.79 12.69
N LYS A 96 -14.41 -6.90 13.68
CA LYS A 96 -14.46 -5.45 13.43
C LYS A 96 -13.17 -4.95 12.79
N ILE A 97 -12.01 -5.44 13.22
CA ILE A 97 -10.71 -5.08 12.66
C ILE A 97 -10.55 -5.66 11.24
N LEU A 98 -10.93 -6.91 11.04
CA LEU A 98 -10.84 -7.59 9.74
C LEU A 98 -11.74 -6.97 8.67
N LEU A 99 -12.86 -6.36 9.07
CA LEU A 99 -13.79 -5.66 8.18
C LEU A 99 -13.35 -4.23 7.84
N LEU A 100 -12.26 -3.72 8.45
CA LEU A 100 -11.74 -2.41 8.08
C LEU A 100 -11.27 -2.44 6.62
N PRO A 101 -11.51 -1.35 5.87
CA PRO A 101 -11.03 -1.28 4.50
C PRO A 101 -9.50 -1.38 4.47
N LYS A 102 -9.02 -2.41 3.78
CA LYS A 102 -7.59 -2.60 3.53
C LYS A 102 -7.12 -1.60 2.46
N ASP A 103 -5.93 -1.09 2.61
CA ASP A 103 -5.28 -0.30 1.57
C ASP A 103 -4.91 -1.26 0.41
N PRO A 104 -5.33 -0.99 -0.84
CA PRO A 104 -5.00 -1.85 -1.98
C PRO A 104 -3.49 -1.99 -2.23
N ASN A 105 -2.69 -1.09 -1.65
CA ASN A 105 -1.25 -1.10 -1.76
C ASN A 105 -0.55 -1.93 -0.67
N ASP A 106 -1.27 -2.40 0.36
CA ASP A 106 -0.66 -3.08 1.52
C ASP A 106 0.17 -4.32 1.15
N ASP A 107 -0.17 -5.02 0.07
CA ASP A 107 0.55 -6.20 -0.42
C ASP A 107 1.75 -5.88 -1.33
N LYS A 108 1.92 -4.60 -1.71
CA LYS A 108 2.98 -4.20 -2.64
C LYS A 108 4.34 -4.11 -1.97
N ASN A 109 5.38 -4.23 -2.77
CA ASN A 109 6.71 -3.81 -2.39
C ASN A 109 6.72 -2.30 -2.14
N VAL A 110 7.73 -1.82 -1.45
CA VAL A 110 7.79 -0.42 -1.04
C VAL A 110 9.10 0.21 -1.49
N ILE A 111 9.00 1.43 -2.00
CA ILE A 111 10.12 2.31 -2.29
C ILE A 111 10.22 3.33 -1.15
N VAL A 112 11.36 3.37 -0.51
CA VAL A 112 11.65 4.30 0.59
C VAL A 112 12.69 5.30 0.11
N GLU A 113 12.38 6.58 0.25
CA GLU A 113 13.27 7.69 -0.06
C GLU A 113 13.57 8.46 1.22
N ILE A 114 14.84 8.57 1.57
CA ILE A 114 15.33 9.36 2.70
C ILE A 114 16.10 10.54 2.16
N ARG A 115 15.78 11.75 2.62
CA ARG A 115 16.52 12.97 2.27
C ARG A 115 16.94 13.72 3.51
N ALA A 116 18.18 14.19 3.52
CA ALA A 116 18.66 15.13 4.52
C ALA A 116 17.86 16.45 4.43
N GLY A 117 17.34 16.89 5.56
CA GLY A 117 16.62 18.15 5.69
C GLY A 117 17.48 19.25 6.34
N ALA A 118 16.93 19.92 7.34
CA ALA A 118 17.66 20.97 8.07
C ALA A 118 18.74 20.36 8.98
N GLY A 119 19.99 20.80 8.85
CA GLY A 119 21.10 20.36 9.70
C GLY A 119 22.43 20.08 8.98
N GLY A 120 22.48 20.27 7.65
CA GLY A 120 23.68 20.09 6.87
C GLY A 120 24.25 18.67 6.97
N ASP A 121 25.56 18.55 7.25
CA ASP A 121 26.28 17.27 7.35
C ASP A 121 25.71 16.34 8.42
N GLU A 122 25.23 16.91 9.53
CA GLU A 122 24.61 16.13 10.60
C GLU A 122 23.30 15.46 10.15
N ALA A 123 22.50 16.15 9.33
CA ALA A 123 21.30 15.55 8.75
C ALA A 123 21.65 14.43 7.75
N ALA A 124 22.74 14.59 6.99
CA ALA A 124 23.20 13.56 6.06
C ALA A 124 23.74 12.31 6.80
N LEU A 125 24.47 12.50 7.89
CA LEU A 125 24.90 11.37 8.75
C LEU A 125 23.71 10.63 9.36
N PHE A 126 22.71 11.37 9.85
CA PHE A 126 21.51 10.79 10.40
C PHE A 126 20.67 10.06 9.34
N ALA A 127 20.61 10.57 8.11
CA ALA A 127 19.95 9.86 6.99
C ALA A 127 20.60 8.49 6.74
N ALA A 128 21.94 8.40 6.78
CA ALA A 128 22.66 7.14 6.66
C ALA A 128 22.40 6.20 7.85
N GLU A 129 22.23 6.72 9.07
CA GLU A 129 21.90 5.92 10.26
C GLU A 129 20.47 5.36 10.17
N ILE A 130 19.49 6.16 9.76
CA ILE A 130 18.11 5.72 9.56
C ILE A 130 18.02 4.72 8.42
N TYR A 131 18.77 4.90 7.33
CA TYR A 131 18.86 3.91 6.28
C TYR A 131 19.35 2.56 6.81
N ARG A 132 20.44 2.53 7.61
CA ARG A 132 20.93 1.30 8.23
C ARG A 132 19.91 0.67 9.19
N MET A 133 19.20 1.48 9.97
CA MET A 133 18.11 1.01 10.83
C MET A 133 17.05 0.26 10.03
N TYR A 134 16.62 0.79 8.88
CA TYR A 134 15.65 0.12 8.01
C TYR A 134 16.21 -1.13 7.36
N LEU A 135 17.50 -1.19 7.01
CA LEU A 135 18.13 -2.41 6.51
C LEU A 135 18.08 -3.53 7.56
N HIS A 136 18.47 -3.25 8.81
CA HIS A 136 18.41 -4.24 9.88
C HIS A 136 16.97 -4.71 10.16
N TYR A 137 16.01 -3.79 10.10
CA TYR A 137 14.62 -4.16 10.23
C TYR A 137 14.15 -5.07 9.07
N ALA A 138 14.51 -4.73 7.84
CA ALA A 138 14.19 -5.54 6.67
C ALA A 138 14.81 -6.95 6.74
N GLU A 139 16.07 -7.07 7.20
CA GLU A 139 16.73 -8.35 7.45
C GLU A 139 15.95 -9.20 8.47
N SER A 140 15.50 -8.58 9.57
CA SER A 140 14.70 -9.29 10.59
C SER A 140 13.36 -9.83 10.06
N ARG A 141 12.85 -9.21 8.99
CA ARG A 141 11.62 -9.58 8.30
C ARG A 141 11.84 -10.50 7.10
N ASN A 142 13.10 -10.84 6.78
CA ASN A 142 13.49 -11.56 5.57
C ASN A 142 13.04 -10.84 4.27
N TRP A 143 13.00 -9.51 4.29
CA TRP A 143 12.75 -8.72 3.09
C TRP A 143 14.03 -8.52 2.30
N LYS A 144 13.91 -8.57 0.97
CA LYS A 144 15.01 -8.23 0.07
C LYS A 144 15.14 -6.72 -0.03
N THR A 145 16.36 -6.21 0.02
CA THR A 145 16.68 -4.79 -0.09
C THR A 145 17.48 -4.53 -1.34
N GLU A 146 17.15 -3.45 -2.06
CA GLU A 146 17.84 -3.04 -3.28
C GLU A 146 17.98 -1.52 -3.32
N ILE A 147 19.21 -1.02 -3.43
CA ILE A 147 19.48 0.42 -3.59
C ILE A 147 19.17 0.79 -5.03
N MET A 148 18.33 1.81 -5.22
CA MET A 148 18.01 2.37 -6.53
C MET A 148 18.88 3.59 -6.83
N GLU A 149 19.07 4.47 -5.85
CA GLU A 149 19.84 5.68 -5.97
C GLU A 149 20.43 6.10 -4.61
N ALA A 150 21.66 6.60 -4.59
CA ALA A 150 22.27 7.15 -3.38
C ALA A 150 23.19 8.34 -3.73
N ASP A 151 23.04 9.45 -2.99
CA ASP A 151 23.93 10.61 -3.02
C ASP A 151 24.70 10.66 -1.70
N GLU A 152 25.89 10.07 -1.70
CA GLU A 152 26.75 9.95 -0.51
C GLU A 152 27.59 11.23 -0.33
N THR A 153 27.83 11.58 0.94
CA THR A 153 28.77 12.61 1.32
C THR A 153 30.15 12.04 1.58
N GLY A 154 31.22 12.87 1.41
CA GLY A 154 32.60 12.43 1.68
C GLY A 154 32.90 12.05 3.15
N ILE A 155 31.95 12.26 4.06
CA ILE A 155 32.07 11.97 5.51
C ILE A 155 31.24 10.73 5.95
N GLY A 156 30.73 9.94 4.98
CA GLY A 156 29.93 8.75 5.26
C GLY A 156 28.45 9.03 5.55
N GLY A 157 27.95 10.22 5.30
CA GLY A 157 26.53 10.57 5.32
C GLY A 157 25.89 10.40 3.95
N MET A 158 24.57 10.53 3.88
CA MET A 158 23.76 10.48 2.66
C MET A 158 22.92 11.75 2.56
N LYS A 159 23.06 12.51 1.46
CA LYS A 159 22.14 13.61 1.18
C LYS A 159 20.76 13.08 0.79
N SER A 160 20.76 12.02 -0.01
CA SER A 160 19.56 11.27 -0.34
C SER A 160 19.90 9.81 -0.58
N VAL A 161 18.97 8.94 -0.28
CA VAL A 161 19.01 7.52 -0.64
C VAL A 161 17.60 7.05 -0.96
N THR A 162 17.48 6.34 -2.07
CA THR A 162 16.25 5.68 -2.51
C THR A 162 16.51 4.20 -2.64
N PHE A 163 15.71 3.38 -1.99
CA PHE A 163 15.86 1.93 -1.98
C PHE A 163 14.51 1.23 -1.95
N MET A 164 14.47 0.03 -2.48
CA MET A 164 13.29 -0.82 -2.51
C MET A 164 13.39 -1.91 -1.45
N LEU A 165 12.28 -2.15 -0.76
CA LEU A 165 12.09 -3.27 0.15
C LEU A 165 11.03 -4.19 -0.45
N SER A 166 11.43 -5.41 -0.77
CA SER A 166 10.56 -6.41 -1.40
C SER A 166 10.27 -7.54 -0.42
N GLY A 167 9.01 -7.73 -0.10
CA GLY A 167 8.56 -8.78 0.80
C GLY A 167 7.08 -8.63 1.17
N GLN A 168 6.54 -9.69 1.75
CA GLN A 168 5.13 -9.71 2.12
C GLN A 168 4.78 -8.61 3.12
N GLY A 169 3.80 -7.77 2.78
CA GLY A 169 3.32 -6.70 3.63
C GLY A 169 4.31 -5.56 3.86
N ALA A 170 5.33 -5.39 3.00
CA ALA A 170 6.36 -4.38 3.19
C ALA A 170 5.75 -2.97 3.23
N TYR A 171 4.85 -2.64 2.30
CA TYR A 171 4.20 -1.33 2.30
C TYR A 171 3.27 -1.14 3.51
N SER A 172 2.50 -2.17 3.90
CA SER A 172 1.55 -2.09 5.03
C SER A 172 2.21 -1.69 6.35
N VAL A 173 3.49 -2.02 6.50
CA VAL A 173 4.32 -1.73 7.67
C VAL A 173 5.06 -0.41 7.51
N MET A 174 5.77 -0.23 6.40
CA MET A 174 6.63 0.93 6.19
C MET A 174 5.88 2.23 5.96
N LYS A 175 4.62 2.21 5.52
CA LYS A 175 3.81 3.42 5.33
C LYS A 175 3.72 4.30 6.59
N TYR A 176 3.86 3.71 7.77
CA TYR A 176 3.88 4.45 9.05
C TYR A 176 5.21 5.14 9.37
N GLU A 177 6.24 4.91 8.57
CA GLU A 177 7.53 5.58 8.70
C GLU A 177 7.63 6.89 7.89
N SER A 178 6.64 7.17 7.04
CA SER A 178 6.62 8.38 6.20
C SER A 178 6.44 9.65 7.03
N GLY A 179 7.27 10.65 6.76
CA GLY A 179 7.21 11.96 7.41
C GLY A 179 8.56 12.54 7.76
N VAL A 180 8.56 13.54 8.65
CA VAL A 180 9.78 14.21 9.12
C VAL A 180 10.29 13.57 10.41
N HIS A 181 11.51 13.07 10.39
CA HIS A 181 12.20 12.52 11.56
C HIS A 181 13.19 13.55 12.11
N ARG A 182 13.11 13.82 13.39
CA ARG A 182 13.92 14.83 14.08
C ARG A 182 14.99 14.18 14.97
N LEU A 183 16.24 14.60 14.79
CA LEU A 183 17.38 14.23 15.58
C LEU A 183 17.72 15.31 16.62
N GLN A 184 18.03 14.92 17.83
CA GLN A 184 18.61 15.77 18.86
C GLN A 184 19.85 15.09 19.44
N ARG A 185 21.05 15.58 19.07
CA ARG A 185 22.33 15.14 19.63
C ARG A 185 23.38 16.25 19.54
N VAL A 186 24.49 16.08 20.23
CA VAL A 186 25.69 16.89 20.03
C VAL A 186 26.39 16.36 18.79
N PRO A 187 26.52 17.13 17.69
CA PRO A 187 27.23 16.67 16.49
C PRO A 187 28.70 16.36 16.78
N GLU A 188 29.28 15.39 16.07
CA GLU A 188 30.72 15.10 16.18
C GLU A 188 31.62 16.29 15.77
N THR A 189 31.07 17.16 14.92
CA THR A 189 31.75 18.39 14.42
C THR A 189 31.60 19.58 15.36
N GLU A 190 30.85 19.48 16.47
CA GLU A 190 30.57 20.57 17.39
C GLU A 190 31.56 20.55 18.57
N SER A 191 32.43 21.55 18.63
CA SER A 191 33.43 21.67 19.71
C SER A 191 32.87 22.22 21.03
N GLY A 192 31.71 22.86 20.99
CA GLY A 192 31.07 23.52 22.14
C GLY A 192 30.11 22.65 22.97
N GLY A 193 29.92 21.38 22.59
CA GLY A 193 29.04 20.45 23.29
C GLY A 193 27.55 20.82 23.22
N ARG A 194 27.12 21.66 22.29
CA ARG A 194 25.73 22.10 22.15
C ARG A 194 24.90 21.04 21.45
N ILE A 195 23.69 20.79 21.98
CA ILE A 195 22.72 19.93 21.32
C ILE A 195 22.16 20.63 20.09
N HIS A 196 22.37 20.02 18.91
CA HIS A 196 21.76 20.48 17.68
C HIS A 196 20.50 19.68 17.37
N THR A 197 19.61 20.31 16.60
CA THR A 197 18.40 19.69 16.10
C THR A 197 18.48 19.63 14.59
N SER A 198 18.55 18.41 14.05
CA SER A 198 18.56 18.14 12.62
C SER A 198 17.32 17.37 12.21
N THR A 199 16.97 17.42 10.94
CA THR A 199 15.81 16.71 10.39
C THR A 199 16.18 15.97 9.12
N ILE A 200 15.50 14.87 8.91
CA ILE A 200 15.44 14.16 7.64
C ILE A 200 13.98 13.97 7.26
N THR A 201 13.73 13.74 6.01
CA THR A 201 12.42 13.38 5.48
C THR A 201 12.46 11.97 4.96
N VAL A 202 11.43 11.20 5.27
CA VAL A 202 11.23 9.83 4.78
C VAL A 202 9.95 9.81 3.97
N ALA A 203 10.04 9.52 2.67
CA ALA A 203 8.88 9.24 1.83
C ALA A 203 8.77 7.74 1.59
N VAL A 204 7.56 7.22 1.68
CA VAL A 204 7.26 5.79 1.54
C VAL A 204 6.19 5.64 0.47
N MET A 205 6.56 5.02 -0.64
CA MET A 205 5.71 4.89 -1.83
C MET A 205 5.52 3.40 -2.16
N PRO A 206 4.31 2.98 -2.57
CA PRO A 206 4.14 1.63 -3.08
C PRO A 206 4.87 1.48 -4.41
N GLU A 207 5.37 0.28 -4.72
CA GLU A 207 5.90 -0.03 -6.03
C GLU A 207 4.82 0.20 -7.10
N ALA A 208 5.16 0.97 -8.14
CA ALA A 208 4.25 1.25 -9.24
C ALA A 208 4.00 -0.02 -10.06
N GLU A 209 2.74 -0.26 -10.41
CA GLU A 209 2.39 -1.31 -11.36
C GLU A 209 2.69 -0.84 -12.79
N GLU A 210 3.02 -1.79 -13.67
CA GLU A 210 3.13 -1.49 -15.09
C GLU A 210 1.78 -0.97 -15.62
N VAL A 211 1.84 0.17 -16.30
CA VAL A 211 0.65 0.78 -16.89
C VAL A 211 0.25 -0.01 -18.13
N ASP A 212 -0.83 -0.77 -18.05
CA ASP A 212 -1.40 -1.47 -19.19
C ASP A 212 -2.53 -0.62 -19.81
N VAL A 213 -2.32 -0.18 -21.05
CA VAL A 213 -3.29 0.62 -21.79
C VAL A 213 -4.13 -0.29 -22.67
N GLN A 214 -5.33 -0.59 -22.22
CA GLN A 214 -6.34 -1.26 -23.03
C GLN A 214 -7.15 -0.21 -23.81
N ILE A 215 -7.23 -0.39 -25.13
CA ILE A 215 -8.01 0.47 -26.01
C ILE A 215 -9.26 -0.30 -26.41
N ASP A 216 -10.42 0.18 -26.00
CA ASP A 216 -11.71 -0.37 -26.42
C ASP A 216 -12.09 0.24 -27.79
N ASP A 217 -12.47 -0.59 -28.75
CA ASP A 217 -12.89 -0.15 -30.09
C ASP A 217 -14.12 0.79 -30.06
N LYS A 218 -14.93 0.71 -29.01
CA LYS A 218 -16.09 1.60 -28.81
C LYS A 218 -15.70 3.05 -28.51
N ASP A 219 -14.51 3.24 -27.95
CA ASP A 219 -13.98 4.54 -27.55
C ASP A 219 -13.25 5.25 -28.70
N ILE A 220 -13.20 4.61 -29.87
CA ILE A 220 -12.49 5.13 -31.03
C ILE A 220 -13.45 5.50 -32.14
N ARG A 221 -13.33 6.74 -32.58
CA ARG A 221 -13.96 7.20 -33.81
C ARG A 221 -12.91 7.29 -34.93
N ILE A 222 -13.19 6.63 -36.05
CA ILE A 222 -12.32 6.59 -37.23
C ILE A 222 -13.00 7.34 -38.35
N ASP A 223 -12.39 8.43 -38.81
CA ASP A 223 -12.80 9.20 -39.96
C ASP A 223 -11.76 9.00 -41.08
N VAL A 224 -12.21 8.66 -42.27
CA VAL A 224 -11.36 8.50 -43.45
C VAL A 224 -11.48 9.77 -44.31
N CYS A 225 -10.34 10.30 -44.75
CA CYS A 225 -10.33 11.51 -45.56
C CYS A 225 -9.20 11.47 -46.61
N ARG A 226 -9.24 12.42 -47.50
CA ARG A 226 -8.22 12.58 -48.52
C ARG A 226 -6.92 13.13 -47.88
N ALA A 227 -5.78 12.63 -48.33
CA ALA A 227 -4.52 13.19 -47.92
C ALA A 227 -4.37 14.63 -48.42
N SER A 228 -3.84 15.50 -47.57
CA SER A 228 -3.52 16.90 -47.94
C SER A 228 -2.04 17.05 -48.24
N GLY A 229 -1.68 17.70 -49.34
CA GLY A 229 -0.29 17.99 -49.70
C GLY A 229 -0.05 18.06 -51.22
N ALA A 230 1.16 18.44 -51.61
CA ALA A 230 1.59 18.43 -53.00
C ALA A 230 1.75 16.98 -53.50
N GLY A 231 0.90 16.55 -54.41
CA GLY A 231 0.91 15.18 -54.96
C GLY A 231 0.09 15.03 -56.23
N GLY A 232 0.30 13.92 -56.91
CA GLY A 232 -0.41 13.58 -58.16
C GLY A 232 -1.81 13.00 -57.93
N GLN A 233 -2.38 12.30 -58.93
CA GLN A 233 -3.76 11.78 -58.92
C GLN A 233 -4.08 10.91 -57.67
N CYS A 234 -3.11 10.18 -57.14
CA CYS A 234 -3.34 9.32 -55.96
C CYS A 234 -3.70 10.10 -54.69
N VAL A 235 -3.12 11.29 -54.47
CA VAL A 235 -3.40 12.15 -53.29
C VAL A 235 -4.78 12.80 -53.43
N ASN A 236 -5.20 13.15 -54.62
CA ASN A 236 -6.41 13.90 -54.87
C ASN A 236 -7.67 13.06 -55.05
N THR A 237 -7.51 11.75 -55.38
CA THR A 237 -8.67 10.87 -55.72
C THR A 237 -8.91 9.76 -54.69
N THR A 238 -7.90 9.40 -53.85
CA THR A 238 -8.02 8.27 -52.94
C THR A 238 -8.13 8.72 -51.51
N ASP A 239 -9.14 8.22 -50.77
CA ASP A 239 -9.29 8.46 -49.33
C ASP A 239 -8.34 7.58 -48.53
N SER A 240 -7.03 7.92 -48.55
CA SER A 240 -5.97 7.14 -47.90
C SER A 240 -5.63 7.62 -46.49
N ALA A 241 -5.94 8.88 -46.16
CA ALA A 241 -5.65 9.41 -44.83
C ALA A 241 -6.70 8.98 -43.80
N VAL A 242 -6.23 8.73 -42.58
CA VAL A 242 -7.05 8.29 -41.46
C VAL A 242 -6.91 9.30 -40.34
N ARG A 243 -8.05 9.77 -39.84
CA ARG A 243 -8.17 10.56 -38.62
C ARG A 243 -8.81 9.68 -37.56
N LEU A 244 -8.06 9.45 -36.48
CA LEU A 244 -8.49 8.65 -35.35
C LEU A 244 -8.71 9.56 -34.16
N THR A 245 -9.91 9.51 -33.55
CA THR A 245 -10.25 10.30 -32.37
C THR A 245 -10.59 9.35 -31.23
N HIS A 246 -9.85 9.44 -30.13
CA HIS A 246 -10.17 8.74 -28.89
C HIS A 246 -11.16 9.58 -28.10
N ILE A 247 -12.40 9.12 -27.98
CA ILE A 247 -13.52 9.87 -27.42
C ILE A 247 -13.31 10.30 -25.97
N PRO A 248 -12.86 9.39 -25.04
CA PRO A 248 -12.71 9.75 -23.63
C PRO A 248 -11.64 10.81 -23.34
N THR A 249 -10.52 10.78 -24.08
CA THR A 249 -9.41 11.73 -23.86
C THR A 249 -9.41 12.91 -24.82
N GLY A 250 -10.20 12.85 -25.89
CA GLY A 250 -10.22 13.87 -26.95
C GLY A 250 -8.95 13.87 -27.81
N ILE A 251 -8.06 12.89 -27.69
CA ILE A 251 -6.84 12.79 -28.48
C ILE A 251 -7.21 12.52 -29.93
N VAL A 252 -6.72 13.38 -30.83
CA VAL A 252 -6.90 13.23 -32.27
C VAL A 252 -5.55 12.92 -32.92
N ILE A 253 -5.52 11.87 -33.72
CA ILE A 253 -4.35 11.45 -34.51
C ILE A 253 -4.71 11.44 -35.97
N TYR A 254 -3.86 12.07 -36.78
CA TYR A 254 -3.99 12.12 -38.20
C TYR A 254 -2.79 11.41 -38.86
N SER A 255 -3.07 10.40 -39.66
CA SER A 255 -2.05 9.62 -40.38
C SER A 255 -2.32 9.65 -41.89
N GLN A 256 -1.37 10.16 -42.65
CA GLN A 256 -1.42 10.26 -44.11
C GLN A 256 -0.10 9.92 -44.81
N THR A 257 0.84 9.31 -44.06
CA THR A 257 2.22 9.08 -44.54
C THR A 257 2.30 7.96 -45.56
N GLU A 258 1.38 7.02 -45.56
CA GLU A 258 1.35 5.87 -46.43
C GLU A 258 0.30 6.02 -47.55
N LYS A 259 0.51 5.30 -48.66
CA LYS A 259 -0.45 5.25 -49.77
C LYS A 259 -1.67 4.36 -49.46
N SER A 260 -1.56 3.50 -48.46
CA SER A 260 -2.59 2.56 -48.03
C SER A 260 -3.33 3.03 -46.80
N GLN A 261 -4.66 3.09 -46.88
CA GLN A 261 -5.53 3.38 -45.74
C GLN A 261 -5.31 2.41 -44.55
N ILE A 262 -5.10 1.11 -44.85
CA ILE A 262 -4.88 0.08 -43.84
C ILE A 262 -3.59 0.37 -43.05
N GLN A 263 -2.51 0.75 -43.77
CA GLN A 263 -1.25 1.10 -43.11
C GLN A 263 -1.34 2.40 -42.31
N ASN A 264 -2.03 3.40 -42.82
CA ASN A 264 -2.30 4.64 -42.07
C ASN A 264 -3.15 4.38 -40.81
N LYS A 265 -4.15 3.49 -40.90
CA LYS A 265 -4.93 3.06 -39.74
C LYS A 265 -4.04 2.37 -38.70
N ALA A 266 -3.21 1.42 -39.09
CA ALA A 266 -2.30 0.72 -38.17
C ALA A 266 -1.31 1.68 -37.48
N LYS A 267 -0.74 2.64 -38.25
CA LYS A 267 0.14 3.68 -37.68
C LYS A 267 -0.62 4.60 -36.71
N ALA A 268 -1.84 5.01 -37.04
CA ALA A 268 -2.66 5.83 -36.15
C ALA A 268 -2.95 5.13 -34.82
N PHE A 269 -3.26 3.84 -34.83
CA PHE A 269 -3.45 3.04 -33.63
C PHE A 269 -2.17 2.91 -32.79
N ALA A 270 -1.02 2.68 -33.45
CA ALA A 270 0.27 2.62 -32.75
C ALA A 270 0.61 3.94 -32.05
N LEU A 271 0.40 5.07 -32.76
CA LEU A 271 0.59 6.41 -32.19
C LEU A 271 -0.39 6.70 -31.06
N LEU A 272 -1.65 6.24 -31.16
CA LEU A 272 -2.64 6.39 -30.09
C LEU A 272 -2.20 5.63 -28.83
N ARG A 273 -1.76 4.39 -28.97
CA ARG A 273 -1.25 3.58 -27.84
C ARG A 273 -0.11 4.30 -27.14
N THR A 274 0.88 4.80 -27.91
CA THR A 274 1.99 5.55 -27.32
C THR A 274 1.51 6.78 -26.55
N LYS A 275 0.63 7.59 -27.15
CA LYS A 275 0.11 8.79 -26.48
C LYS A 275 -0.73 8.50 -25.24
N LEU A 276 -1.53 7.45 -25.26
CA LEU A 276 -2.31 7.03 -24.09
C LEU A 276 -1.39 6.48 -23.00
N TYR A 277 -0.38 5.71 -23.38
CA TYR A 277 0.63 5.24 -22.44
C TYR A 277 1.37 6.40 -21.76
N ASP A 278 1.85 7.38 -22.54
CA ASP A 278 2.51 8.58 -22.01
C ASP A 278 1.59 9.36 -21.06
N LEU A 279 0.30 9.47 -21.41
CA LEU A 279 -0.69 10.19 -20.57
C LEU A 279 -0.94 9.46 -19.26
N GLU A 280 -1.11 8.14 -19.28
CA GLU A 280 -1.30 7.35 -18.06
C GLU A 280 -0.03 7.32 -17.20
N GLN A 281 1.14 7.22 -17.82
CA GLN A 281 2.43 7.32 -17.12
C GLN A 281 2.60 8.69 -16.45
N GLN A 282 2.20 9.77 -17.14
CA GLN A 282 2.24 11.11 -16.57
C GLN A 282 1.31 11.24 -15.37
N LYS A 283 0.07 10.72 -15.46
CA LYS A 283 -0.87 10.71 -14.33
C LYS A 283 -0.35 9.93 -13.13
N ALA A 284 0.25 8.77 -13.39
CA ALA A 284 0.86 7.94 -12.33
C ALA A 284 2.01 8.70 -11.65
N HIS A 285 2.87 9.35 -12.43
CA HIS A 285 3.97 10.16 -11.93
C HIS A 285 3.49 11.39 -11.13
N ASP A 286 2.46 12.08 -11.60
CA ASP A 286 1.87 13.23 -10.91
C ASP A 286 1.22 12.80 -9.57
N ALA A 287 0.53 11.67 -9.56
CA ALA A 287 -0.04 11.09 -8.34
C ALA A 287 1.04 10.68 -7.32
N GLU A 288 2.12 10.08 -7.79
CA GLU A 288 3.28 9.74 -6.95
C GLU A 288 3.95 10.99 -6.37
N ALA A 289 4.14 12.04 -7.20
CA ALA A 289 4.72 13.30 -6.78
C ALA A 289 3.84 14.01 -5.72
N GLU A 290 2.51 13.96 -5.89
CA GLU A 290 1.56 14.52 -4.92
C GLU A 290 1.58 13.72 -3.60
N LEU A 291 1.59 12.40 -3.67
CA LEU A 291 1.72 11.52 -2.50
C LEU A 291 3.02 11.83 -1.74
N ARG A 292 4.16 11.88 -2.44
CA ARG A 292 5.46 12.24 -1.85
C ARG A 292 5.40 13.60 -1.16
N LYS A 293 4.84 14.61 -1.83
CA LYS A 293 4.70 15.96 -1.29
C LYS A 293 3.82 15.99 -0.04
N SER A 294 2.73 15.24 0.00
CA SER A 294 1.84 15.17 1.15
C SER A 294 2.50 14.53 2.38
N GLN A 295 3.39 13.56 2.17
CA GLN A 295 4.12 12.88 3.25
C GLN A 295 5.24 13.70 3.86
N VAL A 296 5.97 14.44 3.01
CA VAL A 296 7.22 15.12 3.40
C VAL A 296 6.97 16.56 3.84
N GLY A 297 5.86 17.18 3.41
CA GLY A 297 5.55 18.57 3.71
C GLY A 297 6.67 19.53 3.26
N THR A 298 7.07 20.43 4.15
CA THR A 298 8.21 21.36 3.94
C THR A 298 9.53 20.82 4.50
N GLY A 299 9.51 19.71 5.24
CA GLY A 299 10.67 19.18 5.97
C GLY A 299 11.07 20.02 7.19
N ASP A 300 10.20 20.94 7.64
CA ASP A 300 10.46 21.78 8.78
C ASP A 300 10.50 20.98 10.09
N ARG A 301 11.27 21.47 11.06
CA ARG A 301 11.40 20.85 12.39
C ARG A 301 10.09 20.78 13.16
N SER A 302 9.11 21.60 12.82
CA SER A 302 7.77 21.62 13.42
C SER A 302 6.89 20.45 12.96
N GLU A 303 7.09 19.95 11.74
CA GLU A 303 6.30 18.89 11.10
C GLU A 303 6.70 17.47 11.52
N LYS A 304 7.56 17.35 12.54
CA LYS A 304 8.10 16.08 13.01
C LYS A 304 7.02 15.05 13.37
N ILE A 305 7.16 13.84 12.86
CA ILE A 305 6.40 12.67 13.31
C ILE A 305 7.09 11.99 14.49
N ARG A 306 8.45 11.95 14.47
CA ARG A 306 9.24 11.25 15.48
C ARG A 306 10.48 12.03 15.85
N THR A 307 10.88 11.96 17.13
CA THR A 307 12.10 12.56 17.66
C THR A 307 13.01 11.51 18.28
N TYR A 308 14.26 11.50 17.84
CA TYR A 308 15.35 10.67 18.37
C TYR A 308 16.22 11.56 19.25
N ASN A 309 16.17 11.36 20.56
CA ASN A 309 16.92 12.15 21.54
C ASN A 309 18.06 11.31 22.11
N PHE A 310 19.25 11.50 21.58
CA PHE A 310 20.44 10.75 21.97
C PHE A 310 20.89 11.02 23.41
N PRO A 311 20.97 12.28 23.91
CA PRO A 311 21.33 12.54 25.29
C PRO A 311 20.43 11.86 26.33
N GLN A 312 19.17 11.62 26.00
CA GLN A 312 18.21 10.98 26.88
C GLN A 312 17.96 9.50 26.55
N GLY A 313 18.60 8.95 25.50
CA GLY A 313 18.43 7.57 25.07
C GLY A 313 16.99 7.20 24.70
N ARG A 314 16.18 8.18 24.24
CA ARG A 314 14.75 7.99 23.99
C ARG A 314 14.32 8.32 22.56
N VAL A 315 13.30 7.63 22.10
CA VAL A 315 12.57 7.93 20.87
C VAL A 315 11.12 8.25 21.23
N THR A 316 10.58 9.33 20.68
CA THR A 316 9.18 9.74 20.88
C THR A 316 8.48 9.85 19.54
N ASP A 317 7.43 9.07 19.33
CA ASP A 317 6.51 9.24 18.21
C ASP A 317 5.38 10.18 18.63
N HIS A 318 5.31 11.34 17.97
CA HIS A 318 4.39 12.43 18.35
C HIS A 318 2.97 12.22 17.85
N ARG A 319 2.76 11.33 16.88
CA ARG A 319 1.41 11.02 16.35
C ARG A 319 0.55 10.28 17.37
N ILE A 320 1.22 9.41 18.16
CA ILE A 320 0.57 8.52 19.13
C ILE A 320 1.02 8.79 20.57
N ASN A 321 1.87 9.82 20.78
CA ASN A 321 2.46 10.17 22.08
C ASN A 321 3.21 9.00 22.76
N LEU A 322 3.79 8.08 21.98
CA LEU A 322 4.58 6.97 22.48
C LEU A 322 6.03 7.40 22.72
N THR A 323 6.57 7.13 23.91
CA THR A 323 7.96 7.36 24.23
C THR A 323 8.62 6.08 24.71
N LEU A 324 9.72 5.69 24.06
CA LEU A 324 10.50 4.49 24.36
C LEU A 324 11.94 4.88 24.73
N TYR A 325 12.47 4.32 25.84
CA TYR A 325 13.82 4.55 26.34
C TYR A 325 14.78 3.44 25.90
N LYS A 326 14.76 3.09 24.62
CA LYS A 326 15.60 2.05 24.00
C LYS A 326 16.17 2.48 22.65
N LEU A 327 16.65 3.73 22.59
CA LEU A 327 17.14 4.35 21.35
C LEU A 327 18.13 3.45 20.61
N ASP A 328 19.12 2.87 21.30
CA ASP A 328 20.16 2.04 20.67
C ASP A 328 19.57 0.79 19.99
N LYS A 329 18.57 0.16 20.61
CA LYS A 329 17.88 -0.99 20.00
C LYS A 329 17.09 -0.57 18.77
N ILE A 330 16.41 0.57 18.86
CA ILE A 330 15.63 1.14 17.74
C ILE A 330 16.55 1.45 16.56
N MET A 331 17.69 2.09 16.80
CA MET A 331 18.69 2.39 15.75
C MET A 331 19.31 1.12 15.14
N ASN A 332 19.24 -0.02 15.83
CA ASN A 332 19.63 -1.33 15.33
C ASN A 332 18.46 -2.12 14.70
N GLY A 333 17.33 -1.48 14.40
CA GLY A 333 16.22 -2.06 13.67
C GLY A 333 15.04 -2.56 14.52
N ASP A 334 15.07 -2.44 15.87
CA ASP A 334 13.95 -2.84 16.74
C ASP A 334 12.84 -1.75 16.76
N ILE A 335 12.21 -1.54 15.60
CA ILE A 335 11.14 -0.52 15.43
C ILE A 335 9.73 -1.11 15.50
N GLN A 336 9.58 -2.43 15.65
CA GLN A 336 8.28 -3.12 15.56
C GLN A 336 7.26 -2.58 16.56
N GLU A 337 7.64 -2.33 17.80
CA GLU A 337 6.73 -1.81 18.83
C GLU A 337 6.12 -0.44 18.45
N ILE A 338 6.91 0.42 17.80
CA ILE A 338 6.41 1.71 17.32
C ILE A 338 5.40 1.51 16.18
N ILE A 339 5.73 0.61 15.25
CA ILE A 339 4.87 0.30 14.11
C ILE A 339 3.54 -0.30 14.59
N ASP A 340 3.59 -1.28 15.50
CA ASP A 340 2.39 -1.91 16.06
C ASP A 340 1.48 -0.89 16.77
N ALA A 341 2.08 0.03 17.50
CA ALA A 341 1.32 1.12 18.14
C ALA A 341 0.69 2.08 17.11
N CYS A 342 1.39 2.37 16.00
CA CYS A 342 0.84 3.18 14.90
C CYS A 342 -0.30 2.45 14.18
N ILE A 343 -0.16 1.15 13.94
CA ILE A 343 -1.21 0.30 13.34
C ILE A 343 -2.44 0.30 14.25
N ALA A 344 -2.27 0.08 15.54
CA ALA A 344 -3.37 0.08 16.51
C ALA A 344 -4.10 1.44 16.55
N ALA A 345 -3.36 2.55 16.51
CA ALA A 345 -3.95 3.89 16.49
C ALA A 345 -4.73 4.15 15.18
N ASP A 346 -4.21 3.73 14.03
CA ASP A 346 -4.89 3.86 12.73
C ASP A 346 -6.18 3.01 12.69
N GLN A 347 -6.11 1.77 13.17
CA GLN A 347 -7.27 0.90 13.29
C GLN A 347 -8.35 1.50 14.21
N ALA A 348 -7.95 2.04 15.37
CA ALA A 348 -8.87 2.70 16.28
C ALA A 348 -9.54 3.93 15.65
N ALA A 349 -8.78 4.73 14.90
CA ALA A 349 -9.33 5.88 14.17
C ALA A 349 -10.32 5.47 13.07
N LYS A 350 -10.02 4.40 12.33
CA LYS A 350 -10.92 3.84 11.30
C LYS A 350 -12.19 3.28 11.92
N LEU A 351 -12.10 2.55 13.03
CA LEU A 351 -13.26 2.03 13.77
C LEU A 351 -14.16 3.15 14.31
N ALA A 352 -13.57 4.23 14.83
CA ALA A 352 -14.34 5.40 15.29
C ALA A 352 -15.16 6.01 14.15
N LYS A 353 -14.55 6.19 12.96
CA LYS A 353 -15.24 6.71 11.76
C LYS A 353 -16.35 5.78 11.26
N MET A 354 -16.18 4.45 11.38
CA MET A 354 -17.23 3.49 11.00
C MET A 354 -18.44 3.52 11.93
N ASN A 355 -18.25 3.90 13.21
CA ASN A 355 -19.33 3.99 14.18
C ASN A 355 -20.11 5.32 14.09
N GLU A 356 -19.55 6.34 13.41
CA GLU A 356 -20.18 7.65 13.19
C GLU A 356 -21.07 7.68 11.93
N ASN A 357 -20.93 6.71 11.02
CA ASN A 357 -21.74 6.53 9.80
C ASN A 357 -22.75 5.39 9.96
#